data_5b1bb45374519f9423c6f95b36edb252
#
_entry.id   5b1bb45374519f9423c6f95b36edb252
#
_cell.length_a   1.000
_cell.length_b   1.000
_cell.length_c   1.000
_cell.angle_alpha   90.00
_cell.angle_beta   90.00
_cell.angle_gamma   90.00
#
_symmetry.space_group_name_H-M   'P 1'
#
loop_
_entity.id
_entity.type
_entity.pdbx_description
1 polymer ?
#
loop_
_entity_poly.entity_id
_entity_poly.type
_entity_poly.pdbx_seq_one_letter_code
_entity_poly.pdbx_strand_id
1 'polypeptide(L)'
;MKILSTLEDDFPCPATSAVEPRKYYDAFLKAEAILAAAPRKYHETNESRLRELTSFLYQGGETAAALYRKNQDASELLIGLWLSTVRQTAGWYAAANAIPVFQGIDKSCLSDLPRRFKNPADLTKLSQFLAAYGIIFLWEKSIPSMKLDGAVFSMSSGQIVVALSLRYSRLDHFWFTLMHELAHVVLHAKQLTTPILDDFDTGSEALIEQQADRLATDSLIPRNEWRSCPARYTNSIEDIVSFANHLGIPPQCVAGRLRRELGRYDLFSEIIEKYNVREILNGRET
;
A
#
# COMPACT_ATOMS: atom_id res chain seq x y z
N MET A 1 -29.93 34.27 -26.35
CA MET A 1 -29.66 34.23 -24.90
C MET A 1 -30.04 32.86 -24.37
N LYS A 2 -29.28 31.83 -24.74
CA LYS A 2 -29.48 30.41 -24.33
C LYS A 2 -28.19 29.59 -24.54
N ILE A 3 -27.03 30.06 -24.06
CA ILE A 3 -25.74 29.35 -24.15
C ILE A 3 -25.00 29.27 -22.79
N LEU A 4 -25.63 29.74 -21.71
CA LEU A 4 -25.00 29.76 -20.39
C LEU A 4 -25.49 28.68 -19.39
N SER A 5 -26.41 27.78 -19.81
CA SER A 5 -27.00 26.80 -18.90
C SER A 5 -26.42 25.36 -19.02
N THR A 6 -25.44 25.14 -19.90
CA THR A 6 -24.87 23.80 -20.12
C THR A 6 -23.44 23.64 -19.60
N LEU A 7 -22.85 24.66 -18.99
CA LEU A 7 -21.48 24.58 -18.42
C LEU A 7 -21.44 24.28 -16.92
N GLU A 8 -22.58 24.29 -16.21
CA GLU A 8 -22.63 24.08 -14.76
C GLU A 8 -22.69 22.60 -14.36
N ASP A 9 -23.13 21.71 -15.23
CA ASP A 9 -23.34 20.29 -14.89
C ASP A 9 -22.14 19.37 -15.12
N ASP A 10 -21.11 19.82 -15.86
CA ASP A 10 -19.95 18.96 -16.21
C ASP A 10 -18.71 19.14 -15.35
N PHE A 11 -18.70 20.11 -14.43
CA PHE A 11 -17.61 20.24 -13.45
C PHE A 11 -17.98 19.54 -12.15
N PRO A 12 -17.29 18.47 -11.75
CA PRO A 12 -17.50 17.85 -10.44
C PRO A 12 -16.94 18.76 -9.36
N CYS A 13 -17.71 19.79 -8.97
CA CYS A 13 -17.41 20.57 -7.77
C CYS A 13 -17.69 19.70 -6.54
N PRO A 14 -16.74 19.52 -5.61
CA PRO A 14 -17.05 18.90 -4.33
C PRO A 14 -18.04 19.80 -3.59
N ALA A 15 -19.17 19.27 -3.22
CA ALA A 15 -20.36 20.00 -2.74
C ALA A 15 -20.22 20.72 -1.39
N THR A 16 -19.02 20.83 -0.77
CA THR A 16 -18.90 21.28 0.63
C THR A 16 -17.69 22.15 1.01
N SER A 17 -16.84 22.56 0.07
CA SER A 17 -15.79 23.55 0.39
C SER A 17 -15.70 24.60 -0.70
N ALA A 18 -15.50 25.86 -0.32
CA ALA A 18 -15.26 26.93 -1.27
C ALA A 18 -14.02 26.59 -2.13
N VAL A 19 -14.26 26.13 -3.36
CA VAL A 19 -13.21 25.81 -4.32
C VAL A 19 -12.53 27.12 -4.68
N GLU A 20 -11.21 27.22 -4.47
CA GLU A 20 -10.42 28.33 -5.01
C GLU A 20 -10.17 28.06 -6.52
N PRO A 21 -10.86 28.78 -7.44
CA PRO A 21 -10.86 28.43 -8.87
C PRO A 21 -9.47 28.38 -9.48
N ARG A 22 -8.58 29.28 -9.02
CA ARG A 22 -7.20 29.34 -9.53
C ARG A 22 -6.38 28.13 -9.11
N LYS A 23 -6.47 27.71 -7.85
CA LYS A 23 -5.78 26.51 -7.35
C LYS A 23 -6.31 25.26 -8.02
N TYR A 24 -7.61 25.18 -8.27
CA TYR A 24 -8.20 24.05 -8.98
C TYR A 24 -7.73 23.97 -10.44
N TYR A 25 -7.67 25.12 -11.12
CA TYR A 25 -7.15 25.19 -12.48
C TYR A 25 -5.66 24.83 -12.56
N ASP A 26 -4.85 25.30 -11.62
CA ASP A 26 -3.43 24.91 -11.53
C ASP A 26 -3.26 23.39 -11.28
N ALA A 27 -4.12 22.80 -10.47
CA ALA A 27 -4.16 21.36 -10.26
C ALA A 27 -4.56 20.61 -11.54
N PHE A 28 -5.54 21.12 -12.29
CA PHE A 28 -5.95 20.57 -13.58
C PHE A 28 -4.83 20.57 -14.61
N LEU A 29 -4.13 21.70 -14.79
CA LEU A 29 -3.00 21.78 -15.73
C LEU A 29 -1.87 20.81 -15.37
N LYS A 30 -1.61 20.63 -14.07
CA LYS A 30 -0.63 19.62 -13.61
C LYS A 30 -1.12 18.21 -13.90
N ALA A 31 -2.39 17.90 -13.66
CA ALA A 31 -2.98 16.61 -13.96
C ALA A 31 -2.90 16.27 -15.46
N GLU A 32 -3.18 17.25 -16.34
CA GLU A 32 -3.01 17.07 -17.80
C GLU A 32 -1.55 16.75 -18.17
N ALA A 33 -0.59 17.46 -17.61
CA ALA A 33 0.84 17.22 -17.86
C ALA A 33 1.26 15.82 -17.41
N ILE A 34 0.77 15.36 -16.26
CA ILE A 34 1.02 14.01 -15.73
C ILE A 34 0.45 12.95 -16.67
N LEU A 35 -0.81 13.11 -17.10
CA LEU A 35 -1.44 12.15 -18.01
C LEU A 35 -0.78 12.13 -19.38
N ALA A 36 -0.35 13.27 -19.89
CA ALA A 36 0.38 13.35 -21.16
C ALA A 36 1.73 12.61 -21.11
N ALA A 37 2.39 12.59 -19.95
CA ALA A 37 3.63 11.85 -19.74
C ALA A 37 3.42 10.35 -19.45
N ALA A 38 2.19 9.93 -19.12
CA ALA A 38 1.87 8.55 -18.78
C ALA A 38 1.92 7.63 -20.03
N PRO A 39 2.23 6.33 -19.88
CA PRO A 39 2.20 5.37 -20.99
C PRO A 39 0.82 5.32 -21.66
N ARG A 40 0.78 5.19 -23.00
CA ARG A 40 -0.45 5.26 -23.84
C ARG A 40 -1.62 4.39 -23.34
N LYS A 41 -1.35 3.24 -22.76
CA LYS A 41 -2.39 2.34 -22.22
C LYS A 41 -3.22 2.96 -21.07
N TYR A 42 -2.78 4.07 -20.48
CA TYR A 42 -3.50 4.80 -19.44
C TYR A 42 -4.34 5.95 -20.00
N HIS A 43 -4.30 6.18 -21.33
CA HIS A 43 -5.05 7.24 -22.00
C HIS A 43 -6.50 6.85 -22.33
N GLU A 44 -6.85 5.56 -22.29
CA GLU A 44 -8.17 5.06 -22.70
C GLU A 44 -9.33 5.48 -21.78
N THR A 45 -9.04 6.00 -20.59
CA THR A 45 -10.05 6.53 -19.63
C THR A 45 -9.70 7.94 -19.18
N ASN A 46 -9.33 8.79 -20.11
CA ASN A 46 -8.63 10.05 -19.86
C ASN A 46 -9.41 11.03 -18.95
N GLU A 47 -10.71 11.20 -19.19
CA GLU A 47 -11.51 12.19 -18.43
C GLU A 47 -11.70 11.81 -16.95
N SER A 48 -12.05 10.57 -16.68
CA SER A 48 -12.20 10.10 -15.28
C SER A 48 -10.90 10.23 -14.50
N ARG A 49 -9.79 9.79 -15.09
CA ARG A 49 -8.46 9.89 -14.47
C ARG A 49 -7.99 11.33 -14.32
N LEU A 50 -8.27 12.18 -15.28
CA LEU A 50 -7.95 13.61 -15.20
C LEU A 50 -8.70 14.26 -14.03
N ARG A 51 -9.98 13.95 -13.85
CA ARG A 51 -10.78 14.43 -12.72
C ARG A 51 -10.24 13.94 -11.38
N GLU A 52 -9.93 12.67 -11.27
CA GLU A 52 -9.37 12.05 -10.07
C GLU A 52 -8.03 12.67 -9.68
N LEU A 53 -7.13 12.79 -10.65
CA LEU A 53 -5.81 13.37 -10.43
C LEU A 53 -5.88 14.86 -10.12
N THR A 54 -6.78 15.60 -10.77
CA THR A 54 -7.03 17.01 -10.46
C THR A 54 -7.55 17.17 -9.03
N SER A 55 -8.53 16.35 -8.64
CA SER A 55 -9.06 16.34 -7.27
C SER A 55 -7.99 15.99 -6.24
N PHE A 56 -7.17 15.00 -6.51
CA PHE A 56 -6.04 14.62 -5.67
C PHE A 56 -5.03 15.76 -5.50
N LEU A 57 -4.60 16.38 -6.59
CA LEU A 57 -3.65 17.50 -6.56
C LEU A 57 -4.23 18.74 -5.88
N TYR A 58 -5.52 18.99 -6.02
CA TYR A 58 -6.22 20.09 -5.38
C TYR A 58 -6.37 19.87 -3.87
N GLN A 59 -6.81 18.67 -3.45
CA GLN A 59 -7.04 18.32 -2.05
C GLN A 59 -5.74 18.06 -1.29
N GLY A 60 -4.72 17.53 -1.96
CA GLY A 60 -3.42 17.20 -1.39
C GLY A 60 -2.56 18.40 -1.01
N GLY A 61 -2.96 19.62 -1.41
CA GLY A 61 -2.31 20.89 -1.06
C GLY A 61 -0.79 20.86 -1.29
N GLU A 62 -0.03 21.34 -0.30
CA GLU A 62 1.44 21.40 -0.37
C GLU A 62 2.12 20.03 -0.45
N THR A 63 1.48 18.97 0.05
CA THR A 63 2.05 17.61 0.07
C THR A 63 2.07 16.98 -1.32
N ALA A 64 0.97 17.08 -2.07
CA ALA A 64 0.95 16.63 -3.46
C ALA A 64 1.88 17.50 -4.33
N ALA A 65 1.97 18.79 -4.01
CA ALA A 65 2.87 19.73 -4.66
C ALA A 65 4.34 19.55 -4.24
N ALA A 66 4.63 19.02 -3.05
CA ALA A 66 5.99 18.70 -2.58
C ALA A 66 6.52 17.43 -3.25
N LEU A 67 5.70 16.41 -3.39
CA LEU A 67 6.03 15.21 -4.19
C LEU A 67 6.34 15.60 -5.64
N TYR A 68 5.60 16.56 -6.20
CA TYR A 68 5.80 17.05 -7.57
C TYR A 68 7.03 17.96 -7.75
N ARG A 69 7.46 18.69 -6.70
CA ARG A 69 8.55 19.67 -6.79
C ARG A 69 9.95 19.07 -6.58
N LYS A 70 10.05 17.89 -5.97
CA LYS A 70 11.34 17.35 -5.52
C LYS A 70 12.12 16.66 -6.63
N ASN A 71 11.45 16.01 -7.60
CA ASN A 71 12.12 15.39 -8.75
C ASN A 71 11.18 15.35 -9.97
N GLN A 72 11.70 15.63 -11.15
CA GLN A 72 11.00 15.50 -12.44
C GLN A 72 11.03 14.05 -12.96
N ASP A 73 11.07 13.05 -12.07
CA ASP A 73 11.18 11.65 -12.48
C ASP A 73 9.79 11.09 -12.86
N ALA A 74 9.74 10.38 -13.98
CA ALA A 74 8.51 9.73 -14.46
C ALA A 74 7.88 8.79 -13.42
N SER A 75 8.68 8.25 -12.50
CA SER A 75 8.25 7.40 -11.40
C SER A 75 7.31 8.12 -10.42
N GLU A 76 7.62 9.37 -10.05
CA GLU A 76 6.79 10.14 -9.11
C GLU A 76 5.41 10.50 -9.67
N LEU A 77 5.34 10.77 -10.97
CA LEU A 77 4.07 11.00 -11.65
C LEU A 77 3.18 9.76 -11.60
N LEU A 78 3.76 8.58 -11.79
CA LEU A 78 3.05 7.31 -11.72
C LEU A 78 2.59 7.00 -10.29
N ILE A 79 3.39 7.34 -9.28
CA ILE A 79 3.02 7.25 -7.87
C ILE A 79 1.83 8.16 -7.56
N GLY A 80 1.84 9.41 -8.02
CA GLY A 80 0.73 10.35 -7.86
C GLY A 80 -0.57 9.82 -8.47
N LEU A 81 -0.51 9.25 -9.66
CA LEU A 81 -1.64 8.62 -10.33
C LEU A 81 -2.17 7.41 -9.55
N TRP A 82 -1.28 6.55 -9.09
CA TRP A 82 -1.64 5.38 -8.29
C TRP A 82 -2.29 5.78 -6.96
N LEU A 83 -1.72 6.75 -6.25
CA LEU A 83 -2.28 7.27 -5.00
C LEU A 83 -3.66 7.92 -5.19
N SER A 84 -3.90 8.61 -6.31
CA SER A 84 -5.22 9.19 -6.60
C SER A 84 -6.28 8.09 -6.71
N THR A 85 -5.97 7.00 -7.43
CA THR A 85 -6.85 5.82 -7.54
C THR A 85 -7.10 5.17 -6.17
N VAL A 86 -6.04 5.00 -5.37
CA VAL A 86 -6.16 4.44 -4.01
C VAL A 86 -7.07 5.31 -3.12
N ARG A 87 -6.88 6.64 -3.14
CA ARG A 87 -7.71 7.56 -2.35
C ARG A 87 -9.18 7.53 -2.75
N GLN A 88 -9.45 7.50 -4.05
CA GLN A 88 -10.82 7.41 -4.55
C GLN A 88 -11.47 6.08 -4.13
N THR A 89 -10.77 4.96 -4.31
CA THR A 89 -11.26 3.64 -3.90
C THR A 89 -11.49 3.58 -2.39
N ALA A 90 -10.59 4.14 -1.58
CA ALA A 90 -10.76 4.25 -0.13
C ALA A 90 -11.98 5.08 0.25
N GLY A 91 -12.21 6.20 -0.45
CA GLY A 91 -13.39 7.04 -0.25
C GLY A 91 -14.70 6.31 -0.53
N TRP A 92 -14.77 5.58 -1.65
CA TRP A 92 -15.94 4.75 -1.98
C TRP A 92 -16.14 3.62 -0.97
N TYR A 93 -15.07 2.94 -0.58
CA TYR A 93 -15.14 1.86 0.41
C TYR A 93 -15.62 2.38 1.77
N ALA A 94 -15.12 3.52 2.22
CA ALA A 94 -15.55 4.16 3.45
C ALA A 94 -17.03 4.61 3.40
N ALA A 95 -17.48 5.13 2.26
CA ALA A 95 -18.86 5.55 2.07
C ALA A 95 -19.86 4.36 2.02
N ALA A 96 -19.41 3.23 1.45
CA ALA A 96 -20.23 2.02 1.33
C ALA A 96 -20.26 1.18 2.62
N ASN A 97 -19.31 1.35 3.53
CA ASN A 97 -19.14 0.56 4.75
C ASN A 97 -19.05 1.48 5.97
N ALA A 98 -19.72 1.12 7.05
CA ALA A 98 -19.66 1.88 8.31
C ALA A 98 -18.32 1.61 9.06
N ILE A 99 -17.21 2.09 8.50
CA ILE A 99 -15.88 1.89 9.08
C ILE A 99 -15.66 2.90 10.21
N PRO A 100 -15.30 2.46 11.43
CA PRO A 100 -15.06 3.37 12.54
C PRO A 100 -13.84 4.26 12.29
N VAL A 101 -13.78 5.37 13.01
CA VAL A 101 -12.54 6.17 13.12
C VAL A 101 -11.46 5.31 13.77
N PHE A 102 -10.24 5.43 13.27
CA PHE A 102 -9.09 4.71 13.83
C PHE A 102 -8.83 5.10 15.29
N GLN A 103 -8.78 4.11 16.18
CA GLN A 103 -8.57 4.31 17.62
C GLN A 103 -7.18 3.85 18.09
N GLY A 104 -6.37 3.32 17.18
CA GLY A 104 -5.07 2.72 17.48
C GLY A 104 -5.08 1.21 17.38
N ILE A 105 -3.91 0.68 17.06
CA ILE A 105 -3.56 -0.75 17.16
C ILE A 105 -2.22 -0.86 17.88
N ASP A 106 -1.99 -1.97 18.54
CA ASP A 106 -0.74 -2.22 19.23
C ASP A 106 0.16 -3.24 18.49
N LYS A 107 1.37 -3.42 19.01
CA LYS A 107 2.34 -4.36 18.43
C LYS A 107 1.88 -5.82 18.48
N SER A 108 1.03 -6.17 19.43
CA SER A 108 0.52 -7.55 19.55
C SER A 108 -0.41 -7.87 18.38
N CYS A 109 -1.23 -6.91 17.94
CA CYS A 109 -2.08 -7.04 16.77
C CYS A 109 -1.26 -7.39 15.52
N LEU A 110 -0.11 -6.71 15.31
CA LEU A 110 0.78 -7.02 14.20
C LEU A 110 1.29 -8.47 14.28
N SER A 111 1.76 -8.87 15.44
CA SER A 111 2.31 -10.23 15.62
C SER A 111 1.27 -11.33 15.40
N ASP A 112 0.00 -11.06 15.69
CA ASP A 112 -1.09 -12.04 15.54
C ASP A 112 -1.58 -12.18 14.10
N LEU A 113 -1.44 -11.13 13.27
CA LEU A 113 -1.94 -11.15 11.89
C LEU A 113 -1.42 -12.34 11.06
N PRO A 114 -0.12 -12.59 10.91
CA PRO A 114 0.38 -13.68 10.08
C PRO A 114 0.00 -15.06 10.62
N ARG A 115 -0.26 -15.15 11.93
CA ARG A 115 -0.76 -16.37 12.57
C ARG A 115 -2.22 -16.60 12.26
N ARG A 116 -3.04 -15.57 12.39
CA ARG A 116 -4.48 -15.59 12.11
C ARG A 116 -4.77 -15.89 10.64
N PHE A 117 -3.99 -15.34 9.75
CA PHE A 117 -4.12 -15.48 8.30
C PHE A 117 -3.03 -16.40 7.72
N LYS A 118 -2.63 -17.44 8.48
CA LYS A 118 -1.63 -18.42 8.07
C LYS A 118 -2.02 -19.15 6.78
N ASN A 119 -3.32 -19.46 6.61
CA ASN A 119 -3.83 -20.02 5.38
C ASN A 119 -4.03 -18.89 4.35
N PRO A 120 -3.36 -18.93 3.19
CA PRO A 120 -3.47 -17.87 2.18
C PRO A 120 -4.90 -17.61 1.70
N ALA A 121 -5.78 -18.60 1.66
CA ALA A 121 -7.19 -18.44 1.29
C ALA A 121 -7.95 -17.46 2.24
N ASP A 122 -7.53 -17.35 3.51
CA ASP A 122 -8.15 -16.45 4.46
C ASP A 122 -7.78 -14.97 4.24
N LEU A 123 -6.80 -14.66 3.40
CA LEU A 123 -6.42 -13.27 3.07
C LEU A 123 -7.58 -12.46 2.48
N THR A 124 -8.56 -13.12 1.87
CA THR A 124 -9.80 -12.47 1.40
C THR A 124 -10.60 -11.80 2.52
N LYS A 125 -10.41 -12.22 3.77
CA LYS A 125 -11.07 -11.67 4.97
C LYS A 125 -10.26 -10.55 5.64
N LEU A 126 -9.04 -10.28 5.17
CA LEU A 126 -8.11 -9.34 5.80
C LEU A 126 -8.67 -7.91 5.81
N SER A 127 -9.26 -7.45 4.69
CA SER A 127 -9.87 -6.12 4.60
C SER A 127 -10.96 -5.93 5.64
N GLN A 128 -11.84 -6.91 5.81
CA GLN A 128 -12.90 -6.86 6.82
C GLN A 128 -12.33 -6.86 8.25
N PHE A 129 -11.29 -7.66 8.49
CA PHE A 129 -10.64 -7.70 9.79
C PHE A 129 -10.02 -6.34 10.16
N LEU A 130 -9.25 -5.73 9.26
CA LEU A 130 -8.61 -4.44 9.50
C LEU A 130 -9.62 -3.28 9.58
N ALA A 131 -10.73 -3.37 8.84
CA ALA A 131 -11.81 -2.37 8.88
C ALA A 131 -12.41 -2.22 10.29
N ALA A 132 -12.47 -3.28 11.09
CA ALA A 132 -12.94 -3.23 12.47
C ALA A 132 -12.08 -2.32 13.37
N TYR A 133 -10.83 -2.07 13.01
CA TYR A 133 -9.90 -1.16 13.70
C TYR A 133 -9.85 0.24 13.09
N GLY A 134 -10.70 0.54 12.10
CA GLY A 134 -10.67 1.81 11.38
C GLY A 134 -9.54 1.89 10.34
N ILE A 135 -9.04 0.73 9.87
CA ILE A 135 -8.00 0.62 8.86
C ILE A 135 -8.63 0.10 7.56
N ILE A 136 -8.55 0.89 6.52
CA ILE A 136 -8.98 0.52 5.17
C ILE A 136 -7.79 -0.11 4.47
N PHE A 137 -7.81 -1.43 4.33
CA PHE A 137 -6.83 -2.16 3.55
C PHE A 137 -7.28 -2.28 2.10
N LEU A 138 -6.43 -1.82 1.20
CA LEU A 138 -6.65 -1.87 -0.26
C LEU A 138 -5.41 -2.44 -0.95
N TRP A 139 -5.61 -2.98 -2.12
CA TRP A 139 -4.52 -3.21 -3.05
C TRP A 139 -4.91 -2.70 -4.44
N GLU A 140 -3.96 -2.05 -5.09
CA GLU A 140 -4.11 -1.52 -6.43
C GLU A 140 -2.90 -1.95 -7.26
N LYS A 141 -3.14 -2.44 -8.47
CA LYS A 141 -2.06 -2.97 -9.31
C LYS A 141 -1.00 -1.91 -9.59
N SER A 142 0.27 -2.27 -9.33
CA SER A 142 1.42 -1.42 -9.68
C SER A 142 1.38 -0.98 -11.13
N ILE A 143 1.65 0.29 -11.38
CA ILE A 143 1.86 0.83 -12.72
C ILE A 143 3.28 0.44 -13.17
N PRO A 144 3.49 -0.05 -14.40
CA PRO A 144 4.83 -0.35 -14.90
C PRO A 144 5.77 0.84 -14.76
N SER A 145 6.99 0.57 -14.29
CA SER A 145 8.02 1.57 -13.96
C SER A 145 7.76 2.40 -12.70
N MET A 146 6.64 2.20 -12.01
CA MET A 146 6.41 2.74 -10.67
C MET A 146 7.19 1.89 -9.66
N LYS A 147 8.08 2.53 -8.91
CA LYS A 147 8.83 1.90 -7.83
C LYS A 147 8.17 2.26 -6.50
N LEU A 148 7.10 1.56 -6.18
CA LEU A 148 6.36 1.70 -4.93
C LEU A 148 5.80 0.34 -4.55
N ASP A 149 6.01 -0.09 -3.32
CA ASP A 149 5.50 -1.35 -2.78
C ASP A 149 4.26 -1.15 -1.94
N GLY A 150 4.22 -0.07 -1.15
CA GLY A 150 3.09 0.28 -0.31
C GLY A 150 2.97 1.78 -0.04
N ALA A 151 1.87 2.14 0.59
CA ALA A 151 1.61 3.49 1.07
C ALA A 151 0.65 3.46 2.24
N VAL A 152 0.89 4.34 3.22
CA VAL A 152 0.00 4.54 4.35
C VAL A 152 -0.29 6.02 4.57
N PHE A 153 -1.56 6.36 4.81
CA PHE A 153 -2.00 7.72 5.09
C PHE A 153 -3.32 7.77 5.85
N SER A 154 -3.61 8.90 6.50
CA SER A 154 -4.90 9.14 7.14
C SER A 154 -5.88 9.85 6.20
N MET A 155 -7.15 9.49 6.29
CA MET A 155 -8.25 10.23 5.66
C MET A 155 -8.74 11.36 6.56
N SER A 156 -9.32 12.39 5.96
CA SER A 156 -9.97 13.49 6.72
C SER A 156 -11.11 13.03 7.63
N SER A 157 -11.73 11.90 7.29
CA SER A 157 -12.77 11.23 8.09
C SER A 157 -12.22 10.40 9.26
N GLY A 158 -10.90 10.34 9.44
CA GLY A 158 -10.24 9.74 10.60
C GLY A 158 -9.89 8.25 10.47
N GLN A 159 -10.17 7.61 9.34
CA GLN A 159 -9.66 6.26 9.05
C GLN A 159 -8.22 6.32 8.55
N ILE A 160 -7.50 5.21 8.71
CA ILE A 160 -6.18 5.01 8.11
C ILE A 160 -6.34 4.15 6.85
N VAL A 161 -5.66 4.53 5.78
CA VAL A 161 -5.57 3.71 4.55
C VAL A 161 -4.19 3.06 4.52
N VAL A 162 -4.19 1.75 4.33
CA VAL A 162 -3.00 0.92 4.04
C VAL A 162 -3.20 0.34 2.65
N ALA A 163 -2.37 0.73 1.71
CA ALA A 163 -2.48 0.33 0.32
C ALA A 163 -1.21 -0.36 -0.16
N LEU A 164 -1.36 -1.52 -0.81
CA LEU A 164 -0.25 -2.27 -1.39
C LEU A 164 -0.34 -2.24 -2.92
N SER A 165 0.80 -2.04 -3.58
CA SER A 165 0.87 -2.07 -5.05
C SER A 165 0.88 -3.49 -5.59
N LEU A 166 1.20 -4.46 -4.76
CA LEU A 166 1.43 -5.86 -5.13
C LEU A 166 2.33 -5.99 -6.37
N ARG A 167 3.38 -5.14 -6.46
CA ARG A 167 4.37 -5.20 -7.53
C ARG A 167 4.91 -6.62 -7.69
N TYR A 168 5.16 -7.28 -6.58
CA TYR A 168 5.43 -8.71 -6.49
C TYR A 168 4.21 -9.44 -5.90
N SER A 169 3.77 -10.53 -6.56
CA SER A 169 2.60 -11.32 -6.13
C SER A 169 2.93 -12.43 -5.13
N ARG A 170 4.18 -12.53 -4.68
CA ARG A 170 4.64 -13.55 -3.75
C ARG A 170 4.14 -13.28 -2.34
N LEU A 171 3.83 -14.37 -1.61
CA LEU A 171 3.28 -14.29 -0.26
C LEU A 171 4.27 -13.75 0.78
N ASP A 172 5.58 -14.04 0.63
CA ASP A 172 6.64 -13.49 1.49
C ASP A 172 6.73 -11.97 1.39
N HIS A 173 6.70 -11.44 0.18
CA HIS A 173 6.74 -10.02 -0.09
C HIS A 173 5.48 -9.32 0.40
N PHE A 174 4.30 -9.90 0.14
CA PHE A 174 3.03 -9.40 0.63
C PHE A 174 3.04 -9.22 2.16
N TRP A 175 3.42 -10.27 2.90
CA TRP A 175 3.46 -10.19 4.35
C TRP A 175 4.44 -9.14 4.86
N PHE A 176 5.65 -9.09 4.29
CA PHE A 176 6.63 -8.11 4.72
C PHE A 176 6.14 -6.68 4.46
N THR A 177 5.62 -6.39 3.26
CA THR A 177 5.09 -5.06 2.90
C THR A 177 3.90 -4.68 3.79
N LEU A 178 2.92 -5.57 3.96
CA LEU A 178 1.78 -5.31 4.83
C LEU A 178 2.19 -4.98 6.26
N MET A 179 3.11 -5.75 6.82
CA MET A 179 3.59 -5.55 8.18
C MET A 179 4.40 -4.26 8.32
N HIS A 180 5.12 -3.86 7.27
CA HIS A 180 5.85 -2.60 7.21
C HIS A 180 4.88 -1.40 7.25
N GLU A 181 3.86 -1.40 6.38
CA GLU A 181 2.85 -0.35 6.38
C GLU A 181 2.07 -0.28 7.71
N LEU A 182 1.72 -1.43 8.28
CA LEU A 182 1.08 -1.48 9.60
C LEU A 182 2.02 -1.06 10.74
N ALA A 183 3.34 -1.24 10.59
CA ALA A 183 4.30 -0.73 11.55
C ALA A 183 4.34 0.81 11.54
N HIS A 184 4.18 1.45 10.38
CA HIS A 184 3.96 2.90 10.30
C HIS A 184 2.67 3.31 11.02
N VAL A 185 1.58 2.55 10.88
CA VAL A 185 0.34 2.82 11.62
C VAL A 185 0.57 2.79 13.13
N VAL A 186 1.32 1.80 13.64
CA VAL A 186 1.61 1.66 15.08
C VAL A 186 2.53 2.76 15.61
N LEU A 187 3.58 3.07 14.84
CA LEU A 187 4.67 3.94 15.32
C LEU A 187 4.46 5.41 14.96
N HIS A 188 3.85 5.68 13.81
CA HIS A 188 3.86 6.99 13.18
C HIS A 188 2.46 7.54 12.88
N ALA A 189 1.39 7.02 13.51
CA ALA A 189 -0.01 7.40 13.25
C ALA A 189 -0.25 8.91 13.18
N LYS A 190 0.44 9.70 14.03
CA LYS A 190 0.31 11.16 14.07
C LYS A 190 0.91 11.87 12.84
N GLN A 191 1.77 11.20 12.07
CA GLN A 191 2.45 11.74 10.90
C GLN A 191 1.74 11.37 9.58
N LEU A 192 0.74 10.49 9.64
CA LEU A 192 0.05 9.95 8.47
C LEU A 192 -0.90 10.94 7.76
N THR A 193 -0.99 12.18 8.20
CA THR A 193 -1.64 13.26 7.45
C THR A 193 -0.95 13.50 6.11
N THR A 194 0.36 13.23 6.05
CA THR A 194 1.15 13.13 4.82
C THR A 194 1.35 11.65 4.50
N PRO A 195 1.11 11.20 3.25
CA PRO A 195 1.38 9.82 2.87
C PRO A 195 2.84 9.45 3.10
N ILE A 196 3.09 8.32 3.77
CA ILE A 196 4.38 7.65 3.78
C ILE A 196 4.37 6.68 2.60
N LEU A 197 5.41 6.71 1.79
CA LEU A 197 5.54 5.97 0.54
C LEU A 197 6.77 5.09 0.64
N ASP A 198 6.62 3.81 0.38
CA ASP A 198 7.67 2.83 0.55
C ASP A 198 8.12 2.19 -0.77
N ASP A 199 9.43 2.28 -1.02
CA ASP A 199 10.13 1.60 -2.12
C ASP A 199 11.30 0.79 -1.55
N PHE A 200 11.11 -0.51 -1.40
CA PHE A 200 12.13 -1.42 -0.84
C PHE A 200 13.38 -1.59 -1.71
N ASP A 201 13.33 -1.19 -2.99
CA ASP A 201 14.50 -1.28 -3.87
C ASP A 201 15.53 -0.18 -3.59
N THR A 202 15.11 0.97 -3.02
CA THR A 202 15.99 2.13 -2.82
C THR A 202 16.66 2.16 -1.45
N GLY A 203 16.26 1.31 -0.52
CA GLY A 203 16.78 1.27 0.86
C GLY A 203 16.54 2.58 1.59
N SER A 204 15.85 2.55 2.69
CA SER A 204 15.52 3.77 3.43
C SER A 204 16.58 4.09 4.48
N GLU A 205 17.21 5.27 4.36
CA GLU A 205 18.07 5.83 5.40
C GLU A 205 17.28 6.58 6.49
N ALA A 206 16.02 6.89 6.25
CA ALA A 206 15.20 7.62 7.21
C ALA A 206 14.93 6.78 8.47
N LEU A 207 15.03 7.41 9.64
CA LEU A 207 14.85 6.74 10.94
C LEU A 207 13.46 6.06 11.04
N ILE A 208 12.43 6.69 10.49
CA ILE A 208 11.06 6.16 10.51
C ILE A 208 10.93 4.83 9.77
N GLU A 209 11.64 4.69 8.64
CA GLU A 209 11.65 3.47 7.84
C GLU A 209 12.39 2.35 8.56
N GLN A 210 13.57 2.64 9.13
CA GLN A 210 14.30 1.66 9.94
C GLN A 210 13.49 1.17 11.14
N GLN A 211 12.68 2.04 11.75
CA GLN A 211 11.78 1.67 12.84
C GLN A 211 10.66 0.76 12.36
N ALA A 212 10.05 1.10 11.21
CA ALA A 212 9.00 0.29 10.59
C ALA A 212 9.53 -1.09 10.16
N ASP A 213 10.66 -1.13 9.47
CA ASP A 213 11.35 -2.37 9.07
C ASP A 213 11.65 -3.28 10.26
N ARG A 214 12.17 -2.70 11.33
CA ARG A 214 12.47 -3.46 12.54
C ARG A 214 11.22 -4.04 13.18
N LEU A 215 10.16 -3.23 13.33
CA LEU A 215 8.91 -3.69 13.91
C LEU A 215 8.25 -4.75 13.03
N ALA A 216 8.19 -4.54 11.71
CA ALA A 216 7.66 -5.51 10.76
C ALA A 216 8.38 -6.86 10.84
N THR A 217 9.71 -6.82 10.80
CA THR A 217 10.55 -8.02 10.87
C THR A 217 10.38 -8.78 12.19
N ASP A 218 10.38 -8.05 13.31
CA ASP A 218 10.25 -8.65 14.65
C ASP A 218 8.83 -9.17 14.92
N SER A 219 7.80 -8.57 14.31
CA SER A 219 6.41 -9.02 14.41
C SER A 219 6.15 -10.27 13.58
N LEU A 220 6.75 -10.39 12.40
CA LEU A 220 6.69 -11.62 11.60
C LEU A 220 7.43 -12.78 12.27
N ILE A 221 8.68 -12.55 12.64
CA ILE A 221 9.54 -13.57 13.25
C ILE A 221 10.33 -12.91 14.37
N PRO A 222 9.97 -13.15 15.65
CA PRO A 222 10.67 -12.56 16.78
C PRO A 222 12.18 -12.84 16.75
N ARG A 223 12.98 -11.85 17.13
CA ARG A 223 14.44 -11.91 17.01
C ARG A 223 15.08 -13.05 17.82
N ASN A 224 14.52 -13.35 18.99
CA ASN A 224 14.96 -14.48 19.82
C ASN A 224 14.75 -15.82 19.09
N GLU A 225 13.56 -16.02 18.50
CA GLU A 225 13.20 -17.22 17.72
C GLU A 225 14.10 -17.35 16.47
N TRP A 226 14.30 -16.22 15.77
CA TRP A 226 15.13 -16.22 14.56
C TRP A 226 16.57 -16.66 14.80
N ARG A 227 17.14 -16.31 15.96
CA ARG A 227 18.52 -16.72 16.31
C ARG A 227 18.67 -18.22 16.43
N SER A 228 17.62 -18.93 16.87
CA SER A 228 17.58 -20.38 17.03
C SER A 228 17.01 -21.14 15.83
N CYS A 229 16.68 -20.44 14.74
CA CYS A 229 16.09 -21.04 13.55
C CYS A 229 17.08 -22.02 12.88
N PRO A 230 16.78 -23.34 12.84
CA PRO A 230 17.69 -24.34 12.24
C PRO A 230 17.94 -24.08 10.75
N ALA A 231 16.94 -23.62 10.02
CA ALA A 231 17.03 -23.37 8.59
C ALA A 231 18.12 -22.35 8.19
N ARG A 232 18.59 -21.51 9.12
CA ARG A 232 19.73 -20.57 8.90
C ARG A 232 21.06 -21.29 8.69
N TYR A 233 21.16 -22.54 9.16
CA TYR A 233 22.39 -23.33 9.13
C TYR A 233 22.32 -24.48 8.13
N THR A 234 21.12 -25.03 7.93
CA THR A 234 20.90 -26.21 7.08
C THR A 234 20.49 -25.85 5.66
N ASN A 235 19.85 -24.68 5.47
CA ASN A 235 19.14 -24.31 4.23
C ASN A 235 18.14 -25.40 3.77
N SER A 236 17.56 -26.17 4.71
CA SER A 236 16.61 -27.23 4.43
C SER A 236 15.19 -26.69 4.35
N ILE A 237 14.42 -27.18 3.38
CA ILE A 237 12.98 -26.88 3.23
C ILE A 237 12.20 -27.42 4.41
N GLU A 238 12.53 -28.59 4.90
CA GLU A 238 11.91 -29.24 6.05
C GLU A 238 12.07 -28.38 7.31
N ASP A 239 13.27 -27.82 7.54
CA ASP A 239 13.52 -26.94 8.66
C ASP A 239 12.78 -25.61 8.55
N ILE A 240 12.64 -25.06 7.34
CA ILE A 240 11.82 -23.86 7.07
C ILE A 240 10.36 -24.14 7.45
N VAL A 241 9.80 -25.27 6.97
CA VAL A 241 8.40 -25.62 7.22
C VAL A 241 8.17 -25.92 8.70
N SER A 242 9.08 -26.68 9.34
CA SER A 242 9.01 -27.01 10.76
C SER A 242 9.04 -25.77 11.63
N PHE A 243 9.98 -24.87 11.37
CA PHE A 243 10.12 -23.61 12.11
C PHE A 243 8.92 -22.67 11.89
N ALA A 244 8.41 -22.56 10.67
CA ALA A 244 7.21 -21.80 10.36
C ALA A 244 5.97 -22.34 11.09
N ASN A 245 5.84 -23.67 11.16
CA ASN A 245 4.76 -24.32 11.91
C ASN A 245 4.87 -24.09 13.42
N HIS A 246 6.08 -24.12 13.98
CA HIS A 246 6.32 -23.76 15.38
C HIS A 246 5.86 -22.35 15.70
N LEU A 247 6.15 -21.38 14.83
CA LEU A 247 5.72 -19.98 14.98
C LEU A 247 4.25 -19.74 14.61
N GLY A 248 3.61 -20.66 13.92
CA GLY A 248 2.24 -20.51 13.43
C GLY A 248 2.10 -19.56 12.24
N ILE A 249 3.14 -19.33 11.45
CA ILE A 249 3.18 -18.41 10.31
C ILE A 249 3.34 -19.14 8.96
N PRO A 250 3.07 -18.49 7.82
CA PRO A 250 3.35 -19.06 6.51
C PRO A 250 4.86 -19.34 6.31
N PRO A 251 5.25 -20.51 5.78
CA PRO A 251 6.66 -20.85 5.55
C PRO A 251 7.35 -19.90 4.57
N GLN A 252 6.61 -19.23 3.70
CA GLN A 252 7.11 -18.18 2.81
C GLN A 252 7.76 -17.03 3.56
N CYS A 253 7.25 -16.67 4.75
CA CYS A 253 7.84 -15.61 5.58
C CYS A 253 9.26 -15.99 6.05
N VAL A 254 9.47 -17.24 6.42
CA VAL A 254 10.77 -17.77 6.83
C VAL A 254 11.73 -17.83 5.64
N ALA A 255 11.27 -18.42 4.53
CA ALA A 255 12.05 -18.53 3.30
C ALA A 255 12.45 -17.15 2.73
N GLY A 256 11.52 -16.20 2.71
CA GLY A 256 11.77 -14.82 2.25
C GLY A 256 12.81 -14.11 3.11
N ARG A 257 12.75 -14.27 4.44
CA ARG A 257 13.76 -13.71 5.35
C ARG A 257 15.14 -14.32 5.12
N LEU A 258 15.23 -15.65 4.93
CA LEU A 258 16.50 -16.32 4.60
C LEU A 258 17.08 -15.80 3.29
N ARG A 259 16.28 -15.68 2.23
CA ARG A 259 16.71 -15.11 0.95
C ARG A 259 17.31 -13.72 1.11
N ARG A 260 16.64 -12.84 1.88
CA ARG A 260 17.09 -11.47 2.14
C ARG A 260 18.41 -11.44 2.91
N GLU A 261 18.56 -12.25 3.97
CA GLU A 261 19.79 -12.31 4.79
C GLU A 261 20.97 -12.91 4.02
N LEU A 262 20.73 -13.89 3.16
CA LEU A 262 21.77 -14.54 2.36
C LEU A 262 22.10 -13.80 1.06
N GLY A 263 21.27 -12.84 0.64
CA GLY A 263 21.34 -12.22 -0.68
C GLY A 263 21.12 -13.20 -1.84
N ARG A 264 20.46 -14.35 -1.59
CA ARG A 264 20.28 -15.46 -2.52
C ARG A 264 18.79 -15.64 -2.86
N TYR A 265 18.32 -14.93 -3.86
CA TYR A 265 16.92 -14.95 -4.29
C TYR A 265 16.54 -16.15 -5.17
N ASP A 266 17.50 -16.94 -5.55
CA ASP A 266 17.36 -18.21 -6.27
C ASP A 266 16.98 -19.39 -5.36
N LEU A 267 17.20 -19.30 -4.04
CA LEU A 267 16.91 -20.38 -3.10
C LEU A 267 15.40 -20.46 -2.81
N PHE A 268 14.93 -21.67 -2.46
CA PHE A 268 13.57 -21.94 -1.95
C PHE A 268 12.42 -21.49 -2.89
N SER A 269 12.65 -21.49 -4.21
CA SER A 269 11.64 -21.08 -5.21
C SER A 269 10.36 -21.92 -5.10
N GLU A 270 10.48 -23.21 -4.81
CA GLU A 270 9.36 -24.11 -4.60
C GLU A 270 8.39 -23.65 -3.50
N ILE A 271 8.91 -23.09 -2.41
CA ILE A 271 8.09 -22.52 -1.32
C ILE A 271 7.56 -21.14 -1.73
N ILE A 272 8.43 -20.27 -2.23
CA ILE A 272 8.14 -18.85 -2.48
C ILE A 272 7.10 -18.66 -3.59
N GLU A 273 7.18 -19.45 -4.66
CA GLU A 273 6.33 -19.31 -5.85
C GLU A 273 5.01 -20.10 -5.75
N LYS A 274 4.79 -20.77 -4.61
CA LYS A 274 3.61 -21.61 -4.40
C LYS A 274 2.29 -20.86 -4.51
N TYR A 275 2.26 -19.58 -4.14
CA TYR A 275 1.03 -18.79 -4.08
C TYR A 275 1.18 -17.45 -4.84
N ASN A 276 0.12 -17.10 -5.56
CA ASN A 276 -0.05 -15.81 -6.20
C ASN A 276 -1.08 -14.97 -5.41
N VAL A 277 -0.60 -14.03 -4.61
CA VAL A 277 -1.47 -13.21 -3.74
C VAL A 277 -2.50 -12.40 -4.53
N ARG A 278 -2.16 -11.92 -5.74
CA ARG A 278 -3.13 -11.19 -6.58
C ARG A 278 -4.32 -12.06 -6.97
N GLU A 279 -4.10 -13.34 -7.25
CA GLU A 279 -5.18 -14.29 -7.59
C GLU A 279 -6.03 -14.59 -6.36
N ILE A 280 -5.40 -14.82 -5.21
CA ILE A 280 -6.10 -15.04 -3.94
C ILE A 280 -6.99 -13.86 -3.59
N LEU A 281 -6.46 -12.64 -3.61
CA LEU A 281 -7.22 -11.44 -3.24
C LEU A 281 -8.34 -11.10 -4.26
N ASN A 282 -8.23 -11.60 -5.51
CA ASN A 282 -9.29 -11.51 -6.52
C ASN A 282 -10.36 -12.60 -6.38
N GLY A 283 -10.25 -13.49 -5.39
CA GLY A 283 -11.18 -14.62 -5.20
C GLY A 283 -11.03 -15.71 -6.24
N ARG A 284 -9.88 -15.81 -6.92
CA ARG A 284 -9.55 -16.94 -7.78
C ARG A 284 -8.84 -18.01 -6.93
N GLU A 285 -9.42 -19.19 -6.85
CA GLU A 285 -8.76 -20.35 -6.23
C GLU A 285 -7.50 -20.67 -7.02
N THR A 286 -6.36 -20.80 -6.31
CA THR A 286 -5.05 -21.23 -6.85
C THR A 286 -4.87 -22.72 -6.62
#